data_0a41b4b56918251266eac4ac3b2fa762
#
_entry.id   0a41b4b56918251266eac4ac3b2fa762
#
_cell.length_a   1.000
_cell.length_b   1.000
_cell.length_c   1.000
_cell.angle_alpha   90.00
_cell.angle_beta   90.00
_cell.angle_gamma   90.00
#
_symmetry.space_group_name_H-M   'P 1'
#
loop_
_entity.id
_entity.type
_entity.pdbx_description
1 polymer ?
#
loop_
_entity_poly.entity_id
_entity_poly.type
_entity_poly.pdbx_seq_one_letter_code
_entity_poly.pdbx_strand_id
1 'polypeptide(L)'
;TIIAVFENIVAFAMDSGMSRKMSVGMNIILLLVLSLPCALGFNLWSGFQPLGAGSTIQDLEDFIVSSNILPLGSLIYLMFCTRKCGWGWEAFIEEANAGKGLRFPEKIRGYLRWGLPCIVIFIFFQGYYAKFTGFAQFWLPLIIVAGIMMFPLSAWLSQRKS
;
A
#
# COMPACT_ATOMS: atom_id res chain seq x y z
N THR A 1 5.01 -17.42 5.91
CA THR A 1 4.64 -16.08 5.40
C THR A 1 3.68 -16.19 4.20
N ILE A 2 4.00 -16.96 3.15
CA ILE A 2 3.16 -17.09 1.93
C ILE A 2 1.74 -17.56 2.28
N ILE A 3 1.60 -18.58 3.13
CA ILE A 3 0.29 -19.13 3.54
C ILE A 3 -0.55 -18.05 4.25
N ALA A 4 0.07 -17.24 5.11
CA ALA A 4 -0.66 -16.18 5.83
C ALA A 4 -1.19 -15.09 4.88
N VAL A 5 -0.38 -14.68 3.89
CA VAL A 5 -0.82 -13.72 2.87
C VAL A 5 -1.93 -14.30 2.01
N PHE A 6 -1.78 -15.56 1.59
CA PHE A 6 -2.77 -16.27 0.79
C PHE A 6 -4.12 -16.38 1.53
N GLU A 7 -4.11 -16.74 2.80
CA GLU A 7 -5.33 -16.85 3.62
C GLU A 7 -6.01 -15.49 3.83
N ASN A 8 -5.26 -14.40 3.98
CA ASN A 8 -5.83 -13.05 4.07
C ASN A 8 -6.59 -12.66 2.79
N ILE A 9 -6.05 -12.98 1.61
CA ILE A 9 -6.73 -12.69 0.35
C ILE A 9 -7.97 -13.57 0.19
N VAL A 10 -7.90 -14.85 0.60
CA VAL A 10 -9.05 -15.77 0.60
C VAL A 10 -10.13 -15.26 1.54
N ALA A 11 -9.77 -14.83 2.76
CA ALA A 11 -10.71 -14.27 3.72
C ALA A 11 -11.41 -13.03 3.17
N PHE A 12 -10.67 -12.08 2.60
CA PHE A 12 -11.24 -10.89 1.95
C PHE A 12 -12.23 -11.24 0.83
N ALA A 13 -11.90 -12.24 -0.01
CA ALA A 13 -12.79 -12.69 -1.06
C ALA A 13 -14.06 -13.36 -0.51
N MET A 14 -13.96 -14.09 0.61
CA MET A 14 -15.10 -14.68 1.30
C MET A 14 -16.00 -13.61 1.95
N ASP A 15 -15.43 -12.57 2.54
CA ASP A 15 -16.16 -11.43 3.08
C ASP A 15 -16.93 -10.66 1.99
N SER A 16 -16.44 -10.71 0.75
CA SER A 16 -17.12 -10.19 -0.44
C SER A 16 -18.24 -11.12 -0.98
N GLY A 17 -18.54 -12.23 -0.28
CA GLY A 17 -19.62 -13.16 -0.61
C GLY A 17 -19.23 -14.37 -1.48
N MET A 18 -17.93 -14.57 -1.76
CA MET A 18 -17.48 -15.75 -2.52
C MET A 18 -17.35 -16.99 -1.64
N SER A 19 -17.60 -18.17 -2.22
CA SER A 19 -17.35 -19.43 -1.52
C SER A 19 -15.85 -19.68 -1.38
N ARG A 20 -15.43 -20.35 -0.29
CA ARG A 20 -14.01 -20.63 -0.01
C ARG A 20 -13.32 -21.38 -1.18
N LYS A 21 -14.01 -22.34 -1.79
CA LYS A 21 -13.46 -23.11 -2.93
C LYS A 21 -13.18 -22.22 -4.13
N MET A 22 -14.11 -21.32 -4.44
CA MET A 22 -13.97 -20.37 -5.55
C MET A 22 -12.86 -19.33 -5.26
N SER A 23 -12.79 -18.81 -4.03
CA SER A 23 -11.75 -17.87 -3.60
C SER A 23 -10.35 -18.47 -3.67
N VAL A 24 -10.19 -19.71 -3.21
CA VAL A 24 -8.92 -20.45 -3.32
C VAL A 24 -8.53 -20.69 -4.77
N GLY A 25 -9.47 -21.16 -5.61
CA GLY A 25 -9.22 -21.41 -7.03
C GLY A 25 -8.81 -20.14 -7.78
N MET A 26 -9.51 -19.04 -7.55
CA MET A 26 -9.19 -17.73 -8.13
C MET A 26 -7.80 -17.25 -7.70
N ASN A 27 -7.47 -17.42 -6.42
CA ASN A 27 -6.17 -17.02 -5.89
C ASN A 27 -5.01 -17.82 -6.49
N ILE A 28 -5.19 -19.13 -6.68
CA ILE A 28 -4.18 -19.98 -7.34
C ILE A 28 -3.94 -19.50 -8.78
N ILE A 29 -5.02 -19.24 -9.53
CA ILE A 29 -4.91 -18.73 -10.91
C ILE A 29 -4.21 -17.37 -10.93
N LEU A 30 -4.61 -16.46 -10.05
CA LEU A 30 -4.00 -15.13 -9.93
C LEU A 30 -2.50 -15.22 -9.60
N LEU A 31 -2.13 -16.08 -8.66
CA LEU A 31 -0.73 -16.31 -8.29
C LEU A 31 0.09 -16.85 -9.47
N LEU A 32 -0.45 -17.83 -10.20
CA LEU A 32 0.21 -18.37 -11.40
C LEU A 32 0.39 -17.29 -12.47
N VAL A 33 -0.66 -16.53 -12.77
CA VAL A 33 -0.61 -15.46 -13.79
C VAL A 33 0.39 -14.37 -13.42
N LEU A 34 0.41 -13.93 -12.16
CA LEU A 34 1.33 -12.88 -11.68
C LEU A 34 2.77 -13.36 -11.53
N SER A 35 3.01 -14.67 -11.30
CA SER A 35 4.38 -15.20 -11.21
C SER A 35 5.01 -15.51 -12.58
N LEU A 36 4.20 -15.67 -13.63
CA LEU A 36 4.70 -15.95 -14.98
C LEU A 36 5.64 -14.88 -15.53
N PRO A 37 5.34 -13.56 -15.46
CA PRO A 37 6.25 -12.53 -15.95
C PRO A 37 7.60 -12.56 -15.25
N CYS A 38 7.61 -12.79 -13.93
CA CYS A 38 8.83 -12.92 -13.14
C CYS A 38 9.67 -14.10 -13.63
N ALA A 39 9.08 -15.28 -13.79
CA ALA A 39 9.77 -16.48 -14.29
C ALA A 39 10.28 -16.31 -15.71
N LEU A 40 9.48 -15.74 -16.61
CA LEU A 40 9.85 -15.46 -18.00
C LEU A 40 10.93 -14.37 -18.11
N GLY A 41 10.97 -13.44 -17.18
CA GLY A 41 11.95 -12.37 -17.09
C GLY A 41 13.40 -12.88 -16.94
N PHE A 42 13.58 -14.06 -16.35
CA PHE A 42 14.89 -14.69 -16.24
C PHE A 42 15.29 -15.51 -17.46
N ASN A 43 14.34 -15.80 -18.36
CA ASN A 43 14.55 -16.68 -19.50
C ASN A 43 14.30 -15.95 -20.83
N LEU A 44 13.04 -16.03 -21.30
CA LEU A 44 12.65 -15.53 -22.62
C LEU A 44 12.73 -13.99 -22.73
N TRP A 45 12.48 -13.29 -21.63
CA TRP A 45 12.47 -11.83 -21.55
C TRP A 45 13.67 -11.24 -20.83
N SER A 46 14.78 -11.99 -20.74
CA SER A 46 16.01 -11.55 -20.09
C SER A 46 16.62 -10.27 -20.72
N GLY A 47 16.31 -10.00 -22.00
CA GLY A 47 16.72 -8.76 -22.67
C GLY A 47 15.86 -7.54 -22.36
N PHE A 48 14.70 -7.71 -21.70
CA PHE A 48 13.83 -6.61 -21.31
C PHE A 48 14.25 -6.04 -19.96
N GLN A 49 14.74 -4.81 -19.97
CA GLN A 49 15.32 -4.12 -18.80
C GLN A 49 14.49 -2.88 -18.45
N PRO A 50 13.35 -3.04 -17.73
CA PRO A 50 12.36 -1.98 -17.53
C PRO A 50 12.83 -0.81 -16.66
N LEU A 51 13.77 -1.03 -15.76
CA LEU A 51 14.30 0.00 -14.85
C LEU A 51 15.72 0.47 -15.19
N GLY A 52 16.21 0.10 -16.39
CA GLY A 52 17.56 0.43 -16.86
C GLY A 52 18.48 -0.77 -16.97
N ALA A 53 19.74 -0.53 -17.39
CA ALA A 53 20.70 -1.58 -17.65
C ALA A 53 20.91 -2.52 -16.46
N GLY A 54 20.75 -3.83 -16.70
CA GLY A 54 20.92 -4.89 -15.70
C GLY A 54 19.68 -5.15 -14.83
N SER A 55 18.56 -4.42 -15.04
CA SER A 55 17.31 -4.70 -14.31
C SER A 55 16.53 -5.86 -14.91
N THR A 56 15.82 -6.59 -14.06
CA THR A 56 14.94 -7.70 -14.44
C THR A 56 13.47 -7.30 -14.28
N ILE A 57 12.56 -8.12 -14.80
CA ILE A 57 11.10 -7.95 -14.56
C ILE A 57 10.79 -8.07 -13.05
N GLN A 58 11.49 -8.96 -12.33
CA GLN A 58 11.36 -9.09 -10.88
C GLN A 58 11.71 -7.77 -10.16
N ASP A 59 12.74 -7.05 -10.61
CA ASP A 59 13.10 -5.74 -10.04
C ASP A 59 11.98 -4.71 -10.24
N LEU A 60 11.27 -4.77 -11.38
CA LEU A 60 10.11 -3.93 -11.65
C LEU A 60 8.94 -4.29 -10.72
N GLU A 61 8.61 -5.57 -10.58
CA GLU A 61 7.54 -6.04 -9.70
C GLU A 61 7.82 -5.67 -8.24
N ASP A 62 9.06 -5.90 -7.76
CA ASP A 62 9.48 -5.50 -6.42
C ASP A 62 9.41 -3.99 -6.23
N PHE A 63 9.85 -3.21 -7.21
CA PHE A 63 9.73 -1.75 -7.14
C PHE A 63 8.26 -1.30 -7.04
N ILE A 64 7.35 -1.89 -7.83
CA ILE A 64 5.92 -1.56 -7.78
C ILE A 64 5.34 -1.91 -6.41
N VAL A 65 5.62 -3.10 -5.89
CA VAL A 65 5.04 -3.58 -4.63
C VAL A 65 5.71 -2.92 -3.42
N SER A 66 7.03 -3.08 -3.29
CA SER A 66 7.77 -2.68 -2.08
C SER A 66 8.00 -1.18 -1.98
N SER A 67 8.27 -0.51 -3.11
CA SER A 67 8.55 0.93 -3.11
C SER A 67 7.30 1.81 -3.33
N ASN A 68 6.20 1.25 -3.85
CA ASN A 68 4.97 2.01 -4.11
C ASN A 68 3.77 1.51 -3.31
N ILE A 69 3.28 0.30 -3.57
CA ILE A 69 2.00 -0.17 -3.01
C ILE A 69 2.06 -0.23 -1.49
N LEU A 70 3.12 -0.78 -0.90
CA LEU A 70 3.26 -0.91 0.56
C LEU A 70 3.32 0.44 1.29
N PRO A 71 4.21 1.38 0.94
CA PRO A 71 4.25 2.68 1.61
C PRO A 71 2.98 3.50 1.40
N LEU A 72 2.45 3.54 0.16
CA LEU A 72 1.24 4.29 -0.16
C LEU A 72 0.00 3.69 0.50
N GLY A 73 -0.12 2.37 0.54
CA GLY A 73 -1.17 1.66 1.26
C GLY A 73 -1.14 1.96 2.75
N SER A 74 0.04 1.90 3.36
CA SER A 74 0.25 2.27 4.77
C SER A 74 -0.18 3.71 5.04
N LEU A 75 0.16 4.63 4.15
CA LEU A 75 -0.22 6.04 4.27
C LEU A 75 -1.74 6.22 4.19
N ILE A 76 -2.40 5.54 3.25
CA ILE A 76 -3.87 5.58 3.09
C ILE A 76 -4.56 5.05 4.35
N TYR A 77 -4.15 3.88 4.86
CA TYR A 77 -4.70 3.31 6.10
C TYR A 77 -4.51 4.24 7.31
N LEU A 78 -3.32 4.81 7.43
CA LEU A 78 -3.01 5.73 8.51
C LEU A 78 -3.88 6.99 8.46
N MET A 79 -4.09 7.53 7.26
CA MET A 79 -4.98 8.68 7.04
C MET A 79 -6.44 8.31 7.33
N PHE A 80 -6.88 7.12 6.93
CA PHE A 80 -8.23 6.63 7.20
C PHE A 80 -8.49 6.51 8.70
N CYS A 81 -7.57 5.98 9.48
CA CYS A 81 -7.71 5.82 10.93
C CYS A 81 -7.59 7.14 11.71
N THR A 82 -6.81 8.13 11.21
CA THR A 82 -6.47 9.32 11.99
C THR A 82 -7.22 10.58 11.58
N ARG A 83 -7.82 10.63 10.37
CA ARG A 83 -8.51 11.80 9.84
C ARG A 83 -10.03 11.68 9.93
N LYS A 84 -10.69 12.83 10.10
CA LYS A 84 -12.17 12.91 10.22
C LYS A 84 -12.93 12.52 8.95
N CYS A 85 -12.26 12.51 7.79
CA CYS A 85 -12.84 12.06 6.52
C CYS A 85 -12.83 10.54 6.33
N GLY A 86 -12.24 9.81 7.26
CA GLY A 86 -12.24 8.35 7.30
C GLY A 86 -12.95 7.84 8.55
N TRP A 87 -12.42 6.78 9.16
CA TRP A 87 -12.95 6.21 10.40
C TRP A 87 -12.86 7.19 11.58
N GLY A 88 -11.77 7.95 11.62
CA GLY A 88 -11.54 8.96 12.64
C GLY A 88 -10.81 8.43 13.88
N TRP A 89 -10.12 9.34 14.55
CA TRP A 89 -9.31 9.00 15.71
C TRP A 89 -10.12 8.45 16.88
N GLU A 90 -11.29 9.01 17.15
CA GLU A 90 -12.12 8.63 18.29
C GLU A 90 -12.65 7.20 18.15
N ALA A 91 -13.21 6.87 16.98
CA ALA A 91 -13.68 5.51 16.69
C ALA A 91 -12.50 4.49 16.67
N PHE A 92 -11.35 4.88 16.11
CA PHE A 92 -10.16 4.03 16.12
C PHE A 92 -9.69 3.72 17.55
N ILE A 93 -9.63 4.71 18.44
CA ILE A 93 -9.20 4.51 19.84
C ILE A 93 -10.21 3.69 20.64
N GLU A 94 -11.49 3.91 20.42
CA GLU A 94 -12.55 3.14 21.05
C GLU A 94 -12.44 1.64 20.71
N GLU A 95 -12.29 1.33 19.43
CA GLU A 95 -12.13 -0.04 18.94
C GLU A 95 -10.79 -0.66 19.41
N ALA A 96 -9.69 0.08 19.34
CA ALA A 96 -8.38 -0.39 19.78
C ALA A 96 -8.34 -0.70 21.30
N ASN A 97 -9.18 -0.04 22.09
CA ASN A 97 -9.28 -0.22 23.53
C ASN A 97 -10.49 -1.09 23.98
N ALA A 98 -11.29 -1.60 23.05
CA ALA A 98 -12.48 -2.42 23.39
C ALA A 98 -12.13 -3.78 24.01
N GLY A 99 -10.90 -4.29 23.81
CA GLY A 99 -10.44 -5.57 24.34
C GLY A 99 -9.88 -5.50 25.75
N LYS A 100 -9.65 -6.69 26.33
CA LYS A 100 -8.91 -6.84 27.60
C LYS A 100 -7.41 -6.90 27.30
N GLY A 101 -6.65 -5.85 27.60
CA GLY A 101 -5.21 -5.82 27.35
C GLY A 101 -4.58 -4.45 27.63
N LEU A 102 -3.40 -4.23 27.06
CA LEU A 102 -2.71 -2.95 27.12
C LEU A 102 -3.52 -1.90 26.36
N ARG A 103 -3.89 -0.82 27.04
CA ARG A 103 -4.60 0.29 26.44
C ARG A 103 -3.70 1.08 25.51
N PHE A 104 -4.22 1.39 24.34
CA PHE A 104 -3.54 2.24 23.37
C PHE A 104 -3.53 3.69 23.88
N PRO A 105 -2.35 4.32 24.10
CA PRO A 105 -2.27 5.63 24.73
C PRO A 105 -2.65 6.76 23.77
N GLU A 106 -3.51 7.66 24.19
CA GLU A 106 -3.94 8.83 23.39
C GLU A 106 -2.79 9.76 22.99
N LYS A 107 -1.72 9.77 23.76
CA LYS A 107 -0.51 10.59 23.51
C LYS A 107 0.15 10.28 22.16
N ILE A 108 -0.06 9.07 21.60
CA ILE A 108 0.47 8.65 20.31
C ILE A 108 -0.27 9.30 19.13
N ARG A 109 -1.41 9.96 19.35
CA ARG A 109 -2.19 10.63 18.30
C ARG A 109 -1.36 11.56 17.42
N GLY A 110 -0.53 12.41 18.04
CA GLY A 110 0.33 13.34 17.31
C GLY A 110 1.35 12.63 16.42
N TYR A 111 1.96 11.57 16.96
CA TYR A 111 2.91 10.75 16.22
C TYR A 111 2.26 10.03 15.03
N LEU A 112 1.12 9.37 15.24
CA LEU A 112 0.41 8.68 14.16
C LEU A 112 -0.16 9.64 13.11
N ARG A 113 -0.55 10.84 13.51
CA ARG A 113 -1.14 11.83 12.60
C ARG A 113 -0.12 12.55 11.73
N TRP A 114 1.10 12.80 12.23
CA TRP A 114 2.13 13.59 11.57
C TRP A 114 3.48 12.89 11.46
N GLY A 115 3.96 12.28 12.55
CA GLY A 115 5.29 11.66 12.60
C GLY A 115 5.39 10.46 11.66
N LEU A 116 4.47 9.52 11.78
CA LEU A 116 4.49 8.31 10.97
C LEU A 116 4.26 8.58 9.48
N PRO A 117 3.32 9.46 9.04
CA PRO A 117 3.20 9.86 7.64
C PRO A 117 4.49 10.46 7.08
N CYS A 118 5.17 11.32 7.84
CA CYS A 118 6.45 11.89 7.41
C CYS A 118 7.51 10.82 7.19
N ILE A 119 7.60 9.84 8.08
CA ILE A 119 8.55 8.73 7.95
C ILE A 119 8.23 7.88 6.71
N VAL A 120 6.96 7.55 6.49
CA VAL A 120 6.51 6.77 5.34
C VAL A 120 6.79 7.51 4.03
N ILE A 121 6.50 8.80 3.97
CA ILE A 121 6.80 9.65 2.81
C ILE A 121 8.31 9.71 2.57
N PHE A 122 9.13 9.84 3.61
CA PHE A 122 10.58 9.84 3.49
C PHE A 122 11.10 8.51 2.89
N ILE A 123 10.64 7.36 3.39
CA ILE A 123 11.00 6.04 2.86
C ILE A 123 10.57 5.90 1.40
N PHE A 124 9.38 6.40 1.06
CA PHE A 124 8.88 6.40 -0.31
C PHE A 124 9.79 7.20 -1.26
N PHE A 125 10.20 8.41 -0.88
CA PHE A 125 11.15 9.21 -1.65
C PHE A 125 12.51 8.53 -1.78
N GLN A 126 12.99 7.88 -0.71
CA GLN A 126 14.26 7.14 -0.74
C GLN A 126 14.23 5.99 -1.76
N GLY A 127 13.10 5.28 -1.89
CA GLY A 127 12.92 4.24 -2.91
C GLY A 127 13.10 4.77 -4.34
N TYR A 128 12.55 5.95 -4.63
CA TYR A 128 12.71 6.61 -5.94
C TYR A 128 14.13 7.15 -6.14
N TYR A 129 14.72 7.73 -5.12
CA TYR A 129 16.09 8.23 -5.16
C TYR A 129 17.09 7.13 -5.50
N ALA A 130 16.90 5.93 -4.98
CA ALA A 130 17.77 4.78 -5.22
C ALA A 130 17.64 4.19 -6.63
N LYS A 131 16.46 4.31 -7.27
CA LYS A 131 16.17 3.65 -8.56
C LYS A 131 16.27 4.57 -9.78
N PHE A 132 16.00 5.86 -9.63
CA PHE A 132 15.92 6.82 -10.73
C PHE A 132 16.92 7.96 -10.59
N THR A 133 17.26 8.59 -11.71
CA THR A 133 18.09 9.79 -11.78
C THR A 133 17.36 10.92 -12.51
N GLY A 134 17.72 12.18 -12.21
CA GLY A 134 17.14 13.34 -12.86
C GLY A 134 15.70 13.66 -12.42
N PHE A 135 14.85 14.03 -13.38
CA PHE A 135 13.48 14.50 -13.12
C PHE A 135 12.62 13.48 -12.36
N ALA A 136 12.70 12.21 -12.73
CA ALA A 136 11.88 11.15 -12.15
C ALA A 136 12.16 10.91 -10.65
N GLN A 137 13.38 11.20 -10.21
CA GLN A 137 13.85 11.00 -8.85
C GLN A 137 13.05 11.78 -7.79
N PHE A 138 12.68 13.03 -8.12
CA PHE A 138 11.98 13.92 -7.18
C PHE A 138 10.53 14.19 -7.56
N TRP A 139 10.26 14.39 -8.84
CA TRP A 139 8.94 14.84 -9.27
C TRP A 139 7.88 13.74 -9.32
N LEU A 140 8.27 12.52 -9.71
CA LEU A 140 7.30 11.41 -9.70
C LEU A 140 6.77 11.13 -8.29
N PRO A 141 7.61 10.88 -7.27
CA PRO A 141 7.10 10.63 -5.92
C PRO A 141 6.34 11.84 -5.36
N LEU A 142 6.76 13.06 -5.68
CA LEU A 142 6.05 14.28 -5.24
C LEU A 142 4.62 14.34 -5.81
N ILE A 143 4.45 14.08 -7.10
CA ILE A 143 3.13 14.08 -7.77
C ILE A 143 2.24 13.00 -7.17
N ILE A 144 2.77 11.79 -6.95
CA ILE A 144 2.01 10.66 -6.38
C ILE A 144 1.55 10.99 -4.96
N VAL A 145 2.45 11.45 -4.10
CA VAL A 145 2.11 11.82 -2.71
C VAL A 145 1.11 12.98 -2.69
N ALA A 146 1.31 14.01 -3.51
CA ALA A 146 0.37 15.12 -3.63
C ALA A 146 -1.03 14.65 -4.05
N GLY A 147 -1.12 13.75 -5.04
CA GLY A 147 -2.39 13.15 -5.49
C GLY A 147 -3.12 12.41 -4.37
N ILE A 148 -2.39 11.58 -3.62
CA ILE A 148 -2.96 10.85 -2.47
C ILE A 148 -3.41 11.80 -1.36
N MET A 149 -2.64 12.84 -1.06
CA MET A 149 -3.00 13.83 -0.04
C MET A 149 -4.18 14.71 -0.44
N MET A 150 -4.42 14.91 -1.74
CA MET A 150 -5.57 15.66 -2.25
C MET A 150 -6.87 14.85 -2.25
N PHE A 151 -6.81 13.52 -2.30
CA PHE A 151 -8.00 12.67 -2.33
C PHE A 151 -8.93 12.88 -1.13
N PRO A 152 -8.47 12.87 0.13
CA PRO A 152 -9.34 13.16 1.29
C PRO A 152 -9.80 14.61 1.33
N LEU A 153 -9.07 15.55 0.75
CA LEU A 153 -9.47 16.95 0.66
C LEU A 153 -10.65 17.12 -0.29
N SER A 154 -10.64 16.44 -1.43
CA SER A 154 -11.76 16.47 -2.39
C SER A 154 -13.03 15.84 -1.82
N ALA A 155 -12.91 14.71 -1.09
CA ALA A 155 -14.02 14.07 -0.40
C ALA A 155 -14.62 14.99 0.69
N TRP A 156 -13.78 15.69 1.45
CA TRP A 156 -14.23 16.65 2.47
C TRP A 156 -14.93 17.87 1.86
N LEU A 157 -14.43 18.39 0.73
CA LEU A 157 -15.07 19.50 0.01
C LEU A 157 -16.41 19.09 -0.61
N SER A 158 -16.55 17.85 -1.06
CA SER A 158 -17.81 17.31 -1.57
C SER A 158 -18.88 17.23 -0.48
N GLN A 159 -18.53 16.80 0.74
CA GLN A 159 -19.46 16.73 1.88
C GLN A 159 -19.91 18.09 2.39
N ARG A 160 -19.16 19.16 2.15
CA ARG A 160 -19.54 20.54 2.54
C ARG A 160 -20.54 21.19 1.58
N LYS A 161 -20.72 20.63 0.38
CA LYS A 161 -21.66 21.16 -0.64
C LYS A 161 -23.04 20.49 -0.60
N SER A 162 -23.20 19.45 0.17
CA SER A 162 -24.46 18.77 0.49
C SER A 162 -25.00 19.21 1.84
#